data_88124840f66ab1a05a4b74bdbd10041f
#
_entry.id   88124840f66ab1a05a4b74bdbd10041f
#
_cell.length_a   1.000
_cell.length_b   1.000
_cell.length_c   1.000
_cell.angle_alpha   90.00
_cell.angle_beta   90.00
_cell.angle_gamma   90.00
#
_symmetry.space_group_name_H-M   'P 1'
#
loop_
_entity.id
_entity.type
_entity.pdbx_description
1 polymer ?
#
loop_
_entity_poly.entity_id
_entity_poly.type
_entity_poly.pdbx_seq_one_letter_code
_entity_poly.pdbx_strand_id
1 'polypeptide(L)'
;MFHMLTCFNLKPGVSIEEFGQASARFTKHMQERELVHSTGPIGRRQSNTIMDTDSERNHEYFFITTFLDRAQCDRSVEYILPHEEPGESIHHAVYSKVADPVFICWEDL
;
A
#
# COMPACT_ATOMS: atom_id res chain seq x y z
N MET A 1 -2.13 -6.92 15.84
CA MET A 1 -1.84 -6.65 14.42
C MET A 1 -1.18 -5.28 14.25
N PHE A 2 -0.39 -5.14 13.23
CA PHE A 2 0.25 -3.88 12.86
C PHE A 2 -0.26 -3.50 11.47
N HIS A 3 -0.59 -2.23 11.28
CA HIS A 3 -1.26 -1.76 10.06
C HIS A 3 -0.49 -0.62 9.41
N MET A 4 -0.59 -0.54 8.09
CA MET A 4 -0.08 0.58 7.32
C MET A 4 -1.17 1.08 6.38
N LEU A 5 -1.63 2.30 6.60
CA LEU A 5 -2.48 3.01 5.65
C LEU A 5 -1.62 3.58 4.54
N THR A 6 -1.97 3.31 3.31
CA THR A 6 -1.37 3.94 2.13
C THR A 6 -2.38 4.91 1.53
N CYS A 7 -1.99 6.17 1.46
CA CYS A 7 -2.75 7.24 0.79
C CYS A 7 -1.99 7.60 -0.48
N PHE A 8 -2.66 7.60 -1.64
CA PHE A 8 -1.94 7.81 -2.88
C PHE A 8 -2.80 8.38 -4.00
N ASN A 9 -2.14 8.91 -5.00
CA ASN A 9 -2.69 9.24 -6.30
C ASN A 9 -2.03 8.36 -7.34
N LEU A 10 -2.57 8.30 -8.54
CA LEU A 10 -1.97 7.59 -9.66
C LEU A 10 -1.27 8.57 -10.59
N LYS A 11 -0.17 8.13 -11.19
CA LYS A 11 0.50 8.91 -12.23
C LYS A 11 -0.42 9.05 -13.44
N PRO A 12 -0.25 10.12 -14.25
CA PRO A 12 -1.06 10.31 -15.45
C PRO A 12 -1.05 9.09 -16.36
N GLY A 13 -2.22 8.71 -16.87
CA GLY A 13 -2.38 7.58 -17.77
C GLY A 13 -2.48 6.22 -17.12
N VAL A 14 -2.31 6.12 -15.81
CA VAL A 14 -2.45 4.85 -15.07
C VAL A 14 -3.88 4.71 -14.58
N SER A 15 -4.51 3.56 -14.88
CA SER A 15 -5.85 3.26 -14.37
C SER A 15 -5.79 2.58 -13.01
N ILE A 16 -6.88 2.72 -12.24
CA ILE A 16 -6.97 2.05 -10.93
C ILE A 16 -7.01 0.52 -11.10
N GLU A 17 -7.53 0.02 -12.20
CA GLU A 17 -7.56 -1.40 -12.51
C GLU A 17 -6.13 -1.95 -12.71
N GLU A 18 -5.28 -1.24 -13.46
CA GLU A 18 -3.87 -1.62 -13.63
C GLU A 18 -3.13 -1.64 -12.29
N PHE A 19 -3.34 -0.60 -11.49
CA PHE A 19 -2.74 -0.54 -10.15
C PHE A 19 -3.23 -1.70 -9.29
N GLY A 20 -4.54 -1.96 -9.28
CA GLY A 20 -5.13 -3.04 -8.48
C GLY A 20 -4.57 -4.41 -8.83
N GLN A 21 -4.35 -4.68 -10.13
CA GLN A 21 -3.75 -5.93 -10.58
C GLN A 21 -2.29 -6.05 -10.13
N ALA A 22 -1.51 -4.99 -10.28
CA ALA A 22 -0.11 -4.99 -9.85
C ALA A 22 -0.01 -5.15 -8.33
N SER A 23 -0.86 -4.46 -7.57
CA SER A 23 -0.91 -4.54 -6.12
C SER A 23 -1.29 -5.94 -5.63
N ALA A 24 -2.27 -6.58 -6.29
CA ALA A 24 -2.68 -7.93 -5.95
C ALA A 24 -1.55 -8.95 -6.17
N ARG A 25 -0.82 -8.82 -7.28
CA ARG A 25 0.34 -9.68 -7.55
C ARG A 25 1.45 -9.49 -6.52
N PHE A 26 1.73 -8.25 -6.16
CA PHE A 26 2.73 -7.93 -5.15
C PHE A 26 2.34 -8.48 -3.77
N THR A 27 1.09 -8.28 -3.37
CA THR A 27 0.57 -8.80 -2.10
C THR A 27 0.70 -10.32 -2.03
N LYS A 28 0.31 -11.02 -3.10
CA LYS A 28 0.44 -12.48 -3.16
C LYS A 28 1.91 -12.92 -3.03
N HIS A 29 2.82 -12.23 -3.74
CA HIS A 29 4.25 -12.49 -3.64
C HIS A 29 4.76 -12.36 -2.20
N MET A 30 4.34 -11.31 -1.51
CA MET A 30 4.73 -11.06 -0.12
C MET A 30 4.10 -12.05 0.85
N GLN A 31 2.84 -12.43 0.63
CA GLN A 31 2.15 -13.43 1.45
C GLN A 31 2.80 -14.82 1.33
N GLU A 32 3.20 -15.22 0.14
CA GLU A 32 3.89 -16.49 -0.09
C GLU A 32 5.22 -16.58 0.65
N ARG A 33 5.82 -15.44 0.97
CA ARG A 33 7.07 -15.32 1.74
C ARG A 33 6.85 -15.00 3.20
N GLU A 34 5.60 -15.00 3.64
CA GLU A 34 5.23 -14.66 5.02
C GLU A 34 5.70 -13.28 5.47
N LEU A 35 5.66 -12.32 4.54
CA LEU A 35 6.09 -10.93 4.78
C LEU A 35 4.91 -9.96 4.95
N VAL A 36 3.71 -10.37 4.57
CA VAL A 36 2.47 -9.61 4.71
C VAL A 36 1.36 -10.57 5.14
N HIS A 37 0.51 -10.14 6.05
CA HIS A 37 -0.65 -10.93 6.44
C HIS A 37 -1.78 -10.77 5.43
N SER A 38 -2.21 -9.53 5.18
CA SER A 38 -3.32 -9.25 4.25
C SER A 38 -3.32 -7.79 3.83
N THR A 39 -4.10 -7.50 2.79
CA THR A 39 -4.44 -6.12 2.41
C THR A 39 -5.95 -5.99 2.32
N GLY A 40 -6.46 -4.81 2.68
CA GLY A 40 -7.85 -4.46 2.48
C GLY A 40 -8.12 -4.03 1.04
N PRO A 41 -9.38 -3.75 0.71
CA PRO A 41 -9.74 -3.24 -0.61
C PRO A 41 -9.20 -1.82 -0.82
N ILE A 42 -8.98 -1.47 -2.08
CA ILE A 42 -8.63 -0.09 -2.44
C ILE A 42 -9.92 0.73 -2.38
N GLY A 43 -9.89 1.83 -1.61
CA GLY A 43 -11.00 2.77 -1.50
C GLY A 43 -10.72 4.06 -2.24
N ARG A 44 -11.79 4.72 -2.67
CA ARG A 44 -11.73 6.07 -3.23
C ARG A 44 -12.25 7.05 -2.21
N ARG A 45 -11.51 8.15 -2.00
CA ARG A 45 -11.91 9.19 -1.06
C ARG A 45 -13.28 9.78 -1.42
N GLN A 46 -14.08 10.03 -0.40
CA GLN A 46 -15.36 10.74 -0.48
C GLN A 46 -15.27 11.95 0.45
N SER A 47 -14.85 13.09 -0.09
CA SER A 47 -14.60 14.30 0.70
C SER A 47 -15.85 15.15 0.92
N ASN A 48 -16.97 14.82 0.31
CA ASN A 48 -18.21 15.57 0.38
C ASN A 48 -19.09 15.21 1.60
N THR A 49 -18.46 14.83 2.68
CA THR A 49 -19.13 14.49 3.94
C THR A 49 -18.49 15.28 5.08
N ILE A 50 -19.30 15.66 6.08
CA ILE A 50 -18.82 16.32 7.29
C ILE A 50 -17.82 15.45 8.06
N MET A 51 -17.82 14.15 7.83
CA MET A 51 -16.89 13.21 8.48
C MET A 51 -15.49 13.25 7.89
N ASP A 52 -15.31 13.81 6.71
CA ASP A 52 -13.99 14.04 6.12
C ASP A 52 -13.55 15.46 6.50
N THR A 53 -12.60 15.55 7.41
CA THR A 53 -12.17 16.84 7.99
C THR A 53 -10.76 17.25 7.54
N ASP A 54 -10.06 16.44 6.76
CA ASP A 54 -8.71 16.76 6.32
C ASP A 54 -8.74 17.64 5.06
N SER A 55 -8.31 18.89 5.23
CA SER A 55 -8.20 19.87 4.13
C SER A 55 -6.79 19.96 3.53
N GLU A 56 -5.83 19.23 4.09
CA GLU A 56 -4.42 19.32 3.66
C GLU A 56 -4.08 18.27 2.61
N ARG A 57 -4.67 17.07 2.70
CA ARG A 57 -4.36 15.96 1.80
C ARG A 57 -5.39 15.87 0.69
N ASN A 58 -4.91 15.65 -0.53
CA ASN A 58 -5.77 15.53 -1.71
C ASN A 58 -5.64 14.15 -2.39
N HIS A 59 -5.30 13.12 -1.61
CA HIS A 59 -5.19 11.76 -2.14
C HIS A 59 -6.55 11.21 -2.53
N GLU A 60 -6.60 10.57 -3.69
CA GLU A 60 -7.83 9.98 -4.20
C GLU A 60 -8.07 8.56 -3.69
N TYR A 61 -6.97 7.81 -3.40
CA TYR A 61 -7.05 6.38 -3.10
C TYR A 61 -6.41 6.02 -1.77
N PHE A 62 -6.97 4.98 -1.14
CA PHE A 62 -6.52 4.47 0.15
C PHE A 62 -6.62 2.96 0.19
N PHE A 63 -5.69 2.31 0.88
CA PHE A 63 -5.84 0.92 1.30
C PHE A 63 -4.99 0.65 2.54
N ILE A 64 -5.28 -0.46 3.22
CA ILE A 64 -4.57 -0.85 4.43
C ILE A 64 -3.84 -2.17 4.17
N THR A 65 -2.55 -2.19 4.48
CA THR A 65 -1.76 -3.42 4.57
C THR A 65 -1.66 -3.82 6.03
N THR A 66 -1.94 -5.08 6.34
CA THR A 66 -1.90 -5.62 7.70
C THR A 66 -0.78 -6.63 7.82
N PHE A 67 0.00 -6.47 8.89
CA PHE A 67 1.06 -7.38 9.31
C PHE A 67 0.63 -8.03 10.63
N LEU A 68 1.13 -9.23 10.89
CA LEU A 68 0.87 -9.93 12.15
C LEU A 68 1.37 -9.13 13.35
N ASP A 69 2.54 -8.49 13.18
CA ASP A 69 3.20 -7.68 14.18
C ASP A 69 4.19 -6.71 13.54
N ARG A 70 4.82 -5.87 14.34
CA ARG A 70 5.85 -4.94 13.89
C ARG A 70 7.04 -5.67 13.26
N ALA A 71 7.41 -6.83 13.80
CA ALA A 71 8.55 -7.60 13.29
C ALA A 71 8.31 -8.07 11.85
N GLN A 72 7.10 -8.49 11.51
CA GLN A 72 6.78 -8.85 10.12
C GLN A 72 6.89 -7.63 9.19
N CYS A 73 6.41 -6.47 9.63
CA CYS A 73 6.58 -5.23 8.87
C CYS A 73 8.05 -4.92 8.62
N ASP A 74 8.89 -5.02 9.64
CA ASP A 74 10.33 -4.76 9.53
C ASP A 74 11.00 -5.74 8.56
N ARG A 75 10.63 -7.01 8.59
CA ARG A 75 11.14 -8.00 7.62
C ARG A 75 10.73 -7.68 6.19
N SER A 76 9.50 -7.17 5.99
CA SER A 76 9.05 -6.72 4.67
C SER A 76 9.89 -5.58 4.14
N VAL A 77 10.18 -4.59 5.00
CA VAL A 77 11.04 -3.46 4.65
C VAL A 77 12.45 -3.93 4.27
N GLU A 78 13.03 -4.82 5.06
CA GLU A 78 14.36 -5.40 4.78
C GLU A 78 14.38 -6.14 3.44
N TYR A 79 13.27 -6.78 3.07
CA TYR A 79 13.15 -7.51 1.81
C TYR A 79 13.08 -6.56 0.60
N ILE A 80 12.35 -5.46 0.68
CA ILE A 80 12.11 -4.58 -0.47
C ILE A 80 13.14 -3.44 -0.62
N LEU A 81 13.75 -2.96 0.47
CA LEU A 81 14.68 -1.84 0.43
C LEU A 81 15.90 -2.02 -0.46
N PRO A 82 16.53 -3.23 -0.54
CA PRO A 82 17.68 -3.41 -1.42
C PRO A 82 17.38 -3.33 -2.91
N HIS A 83 16.11 -3.33 -3.31
CA HIS A 83 15.69 -3.31 -4.72
C HIS A 83 16.32 -4.45 -5.54
N GLU A 84 16.30 -5.66 -4.98
CA GLU A 84 16.87 -6.85 -5.60
C GLU A 84 15.77 -7.86 -5.98
N GLU A 85 16.04 -8.63 -7.05
CA GLU A 85 15.15 -9.75 -7.41
C GLU A 85 15.25 -10.87 -6.36
N PRO A 86 14.15 -11.65 -6.16
CA PRO A 86 12.96 -11.73 -7.00
C PRO A 86 11.87 -10.69 -6.67
N GLY A 87 12.04 -9.83 -5.70
CA GLY A 87 11.01 -8.88 -5.26
C GLY A 87 10.93 -7.58 -6.07
N GLU A 88 12.05 -7.13 -6.66
CA GLU A 88 12.13 -5.79 -7.23
C GLU A 88 11.17 -5.57 -8.40
N SER A 89 11.14 -6.45 -9.38
CA SER A 89 10.27 -6.25 -10.55
C SER A 89 8.79 -6.16 -10.17
N ILE A 90 8.34 -7.01 -9.26
CA ILE A 90 6.94 -7.06 -8.86
C ILE A 90 6.58 -5.85 -7.96
N HIS A 91 7.52 -5.38 -7.14
CA HIS A 91 7.36 -4.17 -6.34
C HIS A 91 7.39 -2.92 -7.22
N HIS A 92 8.34 -2.83 -8.15
CA HIS A 92 8.44 -1.73 -9.10
C HIS A 92 7.15 -1.55 -9.91
N ALA A 93 6.50 -2.64 -10.31
CA ALA A 93 5.23 -2.58 -11.02
C ALA A 93 4.14 -1.86 -10.21
N VAL A 94 4.24 -1.85 -8.88
CA VAL A 94 3.34 -1.12 -7.99
C VAL A 94 3.79 0.33 -7.84
N TYR A 95 4.99 0.56 -7.28
CA TYR A 95 5.38 1.92 -6.91
C TYR A 95 5.62 2.84 -8.10
N SER A 96 5.93 2.30 -9.28
CA SER A 96 6.09 3.11 -10.49
C SER A 96 4.80 3.76 -10.97
N LYS A 97 3.65 3.29 -10.49
CA LYS A 97 2.31 3.80 -10.86
C LYS A 97 1.79 4.87 -9.91
N VAL A 98 2.44 5.04 -8.77
CA VAL A 98 1.96 5.85 -7.65
C VAL A 98 2.55 7.25 -7.68
N ALA A 99 1.71 8.25 -7.42
CA ALA A 99 2.11 9.64 -7.19
C ALA A 99 1.74 10.05 -5.75
N ASP A 100 2.59 10.87 -5.14
CA ASP A 100 2.36 11.49 -3.84
C ASP A 100 2.01 10.52 -2.70
N PRO A 101 2.67 9.37 -2.54
CA PRO A 101 2.30 8.42 -1.50
C PRO A 101 2.56 8.96 -0.10
N VAL A 102 1.63 8.68 0.80
CA VAL A 102 1.78 8.93 2.24
C VAL A 102 1.44 7.64 2.97
N PHE A 103 2.29 7.26 3.92
CA PHE A 103 2.11 6.04 4.71
C PHE A 103 1.94 6.41 6.17
N ILE A 104 0.94 5.81 6.83
CA ILE A 104 0.67 6.01 8.26
C ILE A 104 0.53 4.63 8.89
N CYS A 105 1.32 4.39 9.93
CA CYS A 105 1.35 3.08 10.58
C CYS A 105 0.83 3.16 12.02
N TRP A 106 0.19 2.09 12.47
CA TRP A 106 -0.27 1.96 13.86
C TRP A 106 -0.32 0.48 14.26
N GLU A 107 -0.42 0.27 15.55
CA GLU A 107 -0.53 -1.05 16.15
C GLU A 107 -1.85 -1.13 16.92
N ASP A 108 -2.53 -2.28 16.85
CA ASP A 108 -3.73 -2.50 17.66
C ASP A 108 -3.35 -2.52 19.15
N LEU A 109 -4.20 -1.94 19.97
CA LEU A 109 -4.02 -1.93 21.41
C LEU A 109 -4.50 -3.21 22.06
#